data_4fee95ca45dc5a9f2cf81cafe74cd507
#
_entry.id   4fee95ca45dc5a9f2cf81cafe74cd507
#
_cell.length_a   1.000
_cell.length_b   1.000
_cell.length_c   1.000
_cell.angle_alpha   90.00
_cell.angle_beta   90.00
_cell.angle_gamma   90.00
#
_symmetry.space_group_name_H-M   'P 1'
#
loop_
_entity.id
_entity.type
_entity.pdbx_description
1 polymer ?
#
loop_
_entity_poly.entity_id
_entity_poly.type
_entity_poly.pdbx_seq_one_letter_code
_entity_poly.pdbx_strand_id
1 'polypeptide(L)'
;MSPAAEEIDLHGLTLDEALPKLEEFLYAAYRAGHHRVWVIHGRGTGVLKREVGRYLSGNSLVRAHRTADGAHGGVGATEVDLSDN
;
A
#
# COMPACT_ATOMS: atom_id res chain seq x y z
N MET A 1 6.61 -11.88 -19.18
CA MET A 1 5.95 -10.78 -18.48
C MET A 1 6.11 -10.96 -16.97
N SER A 2 6.56 -9.93 -16.30
CA SER A 2 6.76 -10.02 -14.85
C SER A 2 5.43 -9.98 -14.12
N PRO A 3 5.26 -10.76 -13.04
CA PRO A 3 4.07 -10.62 -12.20
C PRO A 3 4.08 -9.23 -11.52
N ALA A 4 2.90 -8.76 -11.13
CA ALA A 4 2.82 -7.53 -10.36
C ALA A 4 3.53 -7.71 -9.03
N ALA A 5 4.17 -6.65 -8.54
CA ALA A 5 4.89 -6.69 -7.28
C ALA A 5 3.92 -6.82 -6.10
N GLU A 6 4.36 -7.47 -5.04
CA GLU A 6 3.59 -7.60 -3.80
C GLU A 6 3.83 -6.42 -2.85
N GLU A 7 4.77 -5.54 -3.18
CA GLU A 7 5.21 -4.49 -2.30
C GLU A 7 5.53 -3.24 -3.10
N ILE A 8 5.19 -2.08 -2.56
CA ILE A 8 5.54 -0.79 -3.15
C ILE A 8 6.23 0.06 -2.08
N ASP A 9 7.30 0.74 -2.47
CA ASP A 9 8.04 1.64 -1.59
C ASP A 9 7.71 3.08 -1.96
N LEU A 10 7.05 3.78 -1.05
CA LEU A 10 6.66 5.17 -1.21
C LEU A 10 7.45 6.11 -0.30
N HIS A 11 8.40 5.58 0.50
CA HIS A 11 9.10 6.43 1.47
C HIS A 11 9.83 7.58 0.77
N GLY A 12 9.85 8.74 1.40
CA GLY A 12 10.51 9.92 0.86
C GLY A 12 9.75 10.64 -0.23
N LEU A 13 8.63 10.11 -0.72
CA LEU A 13 7.82 10.78 -1.72
C LEU A 13 6.86 11.79 -1.07
N THR A 14 6.51 12.83 -1.81
CA THR A 14 5.41 13.70 -1.40
C THR A 14 4.08 12.98 -1.63
N LEU A 15 3.00 13.50 -1.04
CA LEU A 15 1.68 12.94 -1.25
C LEU A 15 1.29 12.97 -2.73
N ASP A 16 1.59 14.08 -3.40
CA ASP A 16 1.27 14.24 -4.81
C ASP A 16 1.97 13.20 -5.68
N GLU A 17 3.14 12.73 -5.27
CA GLU A 17 3.88 11.68 -5.96
C GLU A 17 3.42 10.29 -5.55
N ALA A 18 3.15 10.11 -4.26
CA ALA A 18 2.87 8.80 -3.69
C ALA A 18 1.49 8.26 -4.05
N LEU A 19 0.44 9.10 -3.97
CA LEU A 19 -0.92 8.60 -4.16
C LEU A 19 -1.20 8.08 -5.56
N PRO A 20 -0.76 8.74 -6.65
CA PRO A 20 -0.92 8.15 -7.97
C PRO A 20 -0.19 6.83 -8.15
N LYS A 21 1.02 6.70 -7.58
CA LYS A 21 1.78 5.45 -7.64
C LYS A 21 1.07 4.34 -6.88
N LEU A 22 0.52 4.67 -5.71
CA LEU A 22 -0.23 3.71 -4.91
C LEU A 22 -1.47 3.22 -5.64
N GLU A 23 -2.22 4.14 -6.27
CA GLU A 23 -3.40 3.79 -7.04
C GLU A 23 -3.07 2.81 -8.16
N GLU A 24 -2.03 3.10 -8.93
CA GLU A 24 -1.59 2.24 -10.02
C GLU A 24 -1.15 0.87 -9.51
N PHE A 25 -0.40 0.86 -8.41
CA PHE A 25 0.08 -0.38 -7.80
C PHE A 25 -1.09 -1.27 -7.33
N LEU A 26 -2.06 -0.69 -6.62
CA LEU A 26 -3.19 -1.45 -6.10
C LEU A 26 -4.02 -2.06 -7.24
N TYR A 27 -4.23 -1.30 -8.29
CA TYR A 27 -4.98 -1.78 -9.44
C TYR A 27 -4.26 -2.94 -10.14
N ALA A 28 -2.95 -2.80 -10.35
CA ALA A 28 -2.15 -3.86 -10.97
C ALA A 28 -2.14 -5.12 -10.11
N ALA A 29 -1.97 -4.98 -8.80
CA ALA A 29 -1.97 -6.11 -7.88
C ALA A 29 -3.33 -6.81 -7.84
N TYR A 30 -4.40 -6.03 -7.82
CA TYR A 30 -5.77 -6.56 -7.86
C TYR A 30 -6.00 -7.38 -9.14
N ARG A 31 -5.60 -6.84 -10.28
CA ARG A 31 -5.77 -7.53 -11.57
C ARG A 31 -4.92 -8.79 -11.68
N ALA A 32 -3.76 -8.80 -11.02
CA ALA A 32 -2.88 -9.97 -10.99
C ALA A 32 -3.38 -11.06 -10.03
N GLY A 33 -4.43 -10.79 -9.26
CA GLY A 33 -4.99 -11.77 -8.34
C GLY A 33 -4.31 -11.83 -6.98
N HIS A 34 -3.51 -10.84 -6.61
CA HIS A 34 -2.91 -10.79 -5.28
C HIS A 34 -3.99 -10.57 -4.23
N HIS A 35 -3.91 -11.31 -3.13
CA HIS A 35 -4.83 -11.16 -2.01
C HIS A 35 -4.28 -10.20 -0.96
N ARG A 36 -2.97 -10.05 -0.90
CA ARG A 36 -2.31 -9.23 0.12
C ARG A 36 -1.07 -8.56 -0.48
N VAL A 37 -0.90 -7.29 -0.14
CA VAL A 37 0.27 -6.51 -0.56
C VAL A 37 0.75 -5.65 0.61
N TRP A 38 1.94 -5.06 0.48
CA TRP A 38 2.53 -4.19 1.50
C TRP A 38 2.89 -2.85 0.90
N VAL A 39 2.59 -1.79 1.64
CA VAL A 39 2.88 -0.41 1.24
C VAL A 39 3.89 0.15 2.23
N ILE A 40 5.10 0.41 1.78
CA ILE A 40 6.17 0.97 2.61
C ILE A 40 6.12 2.49 2.50
N HIS A 41 5.75 3.16 3.59
CA HIS A 41 5.68 4.62 3.64
C HIS A 41 6.79 5.23 4.50
N GLY A 42 7.56 4.39 5.19
CA GLY A 42 8.62 4.85 6.07
C GLY A 42 8.08 5.27 7.43
N ARG A 43 9.01 5.69 8.31
CA ARG A 43 8.67 6.06 9.68
C ARG A 43 8.56 7.57 9.89
N GLY A 44 9.14 8.38 9.06
CA GLY A 44 9.19 9.84 9.09
C GLY A 44 8.29 10.54 10.11
N THR A 45 7.58 11.57 9.68
CA THR A 45 6.67 12.33 10.53
C THR A 45 5.33 11.64 10.77
N GLY A 46 5.05 10.56 10.05
CA GLY A 46 3.75 9.89 10.09
C GLY A 46 2.71 10.47 9.14
N VAL A 47 3.03 11.55 8.44
CA VAL A 47 2.09 12.16 7.49
C VAL A 47 1.76 11.20 6.36
N LEU A 48 2.78 10.62 5.74
CA LEU A 48 2.56 9.70 4.62
C LEU A 48 1.78 8.47 5.08
N LYS A 49 2.13 7.91 6.23
CA LYS A 49 1.41 6.77 6.82
C LYS A 49 -0.07 7.10 7.00
N ARG A 50 -0.37 8.26 7.59
CA ARG A 50 -1.74 8.68 7.87
C ARG A 50 -2.53 8.85 6.58
N GLU A 51 -1.96 9.53 5.60
CA GLU A 51 -2.67 9.81 4.35
C GLU A 51 -2.83 8.56 3.48
N VAL A 52 -1.85 7.68 3.49
CA VAL A 52 -1.98 6.36 2.86
C VAL A 52 -3.13 5.60 3.51
N GLY A 53 -3.21 5.60 4.84
CA GLY A 53 -4.30 4.93 5.55
C GLY A 53 -5.67 5.48 5.17
N ARG A 54 -5.80 6.80 5.05
CA ARG A 54 -7.04 7.43 4.63
C ARG A 54 -7.42 7.03 3.21
N TYR A 55 -6.45 7.04 2.30
CA TYR A 55 -6.66 6.63 0.92
C TYR A 55 -7.14 5.17 0.85
N LEU A 56 -6.47 4.29 1.59
CA LEU A 56 -6.83 2.87 1.60
C LEU A 56 -8.24 2.65 2.13
N SER A 57 -8.63 3.39 3.17
CA SER A 57 -9.97 3.26 3.77
C SER A 57 -11.08 3.64 2.80
N GLY A 58 -10.79 4.51 1.83
CA GLY A 58 -11.78 4.93 0.83
C GLY A 58 -11.69 4.18 -0.49
N ASN A 59 -10.81 3.20 -0.60
CA ASN A 59 -10.56 2.51 -1.88
C ASN A 59 -11.32 1.18 -1.94
N SER A 60 -12.15 1.02 -2.97
CA SER A 60 -13.00 -0.17 -3.12
C SER A 60 -12.21 -1.45 -3.39
N LEU A 61 -10.95 -1.37 -3.81
CA LEU A 61 -10.12 -2.55 -4.02
C LEU A 61 -9.53 -3.07 -2.70
N VAL A 62 -9.62 -2.30 -1.62
CA VAL A 62 -9.05 -2.63 -0.33
C VAL A 62 -10.13 -3.16 0.60
N ARG A 63 -9.97 -4.40 1.05
CA ARG A 63 -10.89 -5.00 2.01
C ARG A 63 -10.54 -4.62 3.45
N ALA A 64 -9.24 -4.59 3.77
CA ALA A 64 -8.76 -4.24 5.11
C ALA A 64 -7.31 -3.81 5.03
N HIS A 65 -6.86 -3.06 6.03
CA HIS A 65 -5.44 -2.71 6.12
C HIS A 65 -5.06 -2.53 7.59
N ARG A 66 -3.77 -2.73 7.87
CA ARG A 66 -3.22 -2.65 9.23
C ARG A 66 -1.72 -2.41 9.18
N THR A 67 -1.14 -2.00 10.30
CA THR A 67 0.32 -1.89 10.41
C THR A 67 0.94 -3.26 10.14
N ALA A 68 1.98 -3.30 9.32
CA ALA A 68 2.67 -4.54 8.98
C ALA A 68 3.41 -5.12 10.19
N ASP A 69 3.69 -6.42 10.16
CA ASP A 69 4.51 -7.05 11.17
C ASP A 69 5.99 -6.66 10.98
N GLY A 70 6.84 -7.03 11.95
CA GLY A 70 8.25 -6.67 11.93
C GLY A 70 9.01 -7.23 10.72
N ALA A 71 8.59 -8.37 10.19
CA ALA A 71 9.24 -8.98 9.03
C ALA A 71 8.92 -8.23 7.73
N HIS A 72 7.85 -7.43 7.73
CA HIS A 72 7.38 -6.70 6.54
C HIS A 72 7.46 -5.18 6.70
N GLY A 73 8.30 -4.69 7.62
CA GLY A 73 8.54 -3.26 7.77
C GLY A 73 7.96 -2.63 9.03
N GLY A 74 7.18 -3.35 9.80
CA GLY A 74 6.63 -2.85 11.06
C GLY A 74 5.86 -1.56 10.89
N VAL A 75 6.13 -0.57 11.76
CA VAL A 75 5.44 0.73 11.73
C VAL A 75 5.75 1.56 10.49
N GLY A 76 6.76 1.18 9.71
CA GLY A 76 7.11 1.86 8.45
C GLY A 76 6.33 1.34 7.25
N ALA A 77 5.43 0.37 7.43
CA ALA A 77 4.68 -0.22 6.34
C ALA A 77 3.25 -0.56 6.77
N THR A 78 2.36 -0.66 5.78
CA THR A 78 0.98 -1.06 5.96
C THR A 78 0.72 -2.33 5.17
N GLU A 79 0.14 -3.33 5.82
CA GLU A 79 -0.30 -4.55 5.17
C GLU A 79 -1.72 -4.33 4.65
N VAL A 80 -1.97 -4.71 3.41
CA VAL A 80 -3.25 -4.44 2.75
C VAL A 80 -3.83 -5.73 2.22
N ASP A 81 -5.05 -6.03 2.62
CA ASP A 81 -5.82 -7.13 2.06
C ASP A 81 -6.69 -6.57 0.93
N LEU A 82 -6.57 -7.15 -0.25
CA LEU A 82 -7.33 -6.73 -1.41
C LEU A 82 -8.66 -7.46 -1.48
N SER A 83 -9.65 -6.81 -2.10
CA SER A 83 -10.95 -7.42 -2.35
C SER A 83 -10.78 -8.56 -3.35
N ASP A 84 -11.68 -9.54 -3.30
CA ASP A 84 -11.69 -10.61 -4.29
C ASP A 84 -12.19 -10.07 -5.63
N ASN A 85 -11.58 -10.53 -6.71
CA ASN A 85 -12.02 -10.16 -8.04
C ASN A 85 -12.77 -11.28 -8.73
#